data_0255c10802e2b77475ad344b5651051f
#
_entry.id   0255c10802e2b77475ad344b5651051f
#
_cell.length_a   1.000
_cell.length_b   1.000
_cell.length_c   1.000
_cell.angle_alpha   90.00
_cell.angle_beta   90.00
_cell.angle_gamma   90.00
#
_symmetry.space_group_name_H-M   'P 1'
#
loop_
_entity.id
_entity.type
_entity.pdbx_description
1 polymer ?
#
loop_
_entity_poly.entity_id
_entity_poly.type
_entity_poly.pdbx_seq_one_letter_code
_entity_poly.pdbx_strand_id
1 'polypeptide(L)' 'MPSLPGVNHQDAVRALEKAGFRVARQGKHVVMTDGSRVVTIPRHNPVNAITMGNIVRDAGLTNEEFRELL' A
#
# COMPACT_ATOMS: atom_id res chain seq x y z
N MET A 1 -12.92 9.31 12.51
CA MET A 1 -12.52 8.39 11.43
C MET A 1 -11.42 7.50 11.93
N PRO A 2 -11.59 6.21 11.83
CA PRO A 2 -10.50 5.33 12.20
C PRO A 2 -9.36 5.46 11.20
N SER A 3 -8.17 5.73 11.69
CA SER A 3 -6.98 5.73 10.87
C SER A 3 -6.50 4.30 10.67
N LEU A 4 -5.67 4.08 9.67
CA LEU A 4 -5.04 2.79 9.47
C LEU A 4 -3.99 2.56 10.55
N PRO A 5 -3.86 1.34 11.07
CA PRO A 5 -2.74 1.00 11.95
C PRO A 5 -1.44 1.00 11.15
N GLY A 6 -0.31 1.00 11.87
CA GLY A 6 0.96 0.73 11.23
C GLY A 6 0.94 -0.64 10.59
N VAL A 7 1.39 -0.75 9.37
CA VAL A 7 1.28 -1.98 8.58
C VAL A 7 2.66 -2.44 8.15
N ASN A 8 2.90 -3.74 8.27
CA ASN A 8 4.13 -4.34 7.73
C ASN A 8 4.14 -4.13 6.21
N HIS A 9 5.29 -3.69 5.65
CA HIS A 9 5.35 -3.38 4.23
C HIS A 9 5.01 -4.59 3.35
N GLN A 10 5.34 -5.79 3.77
CA GLN A 10 5.01 -7.01 3.03
C GLN A 10 3.50 -7.26 3.01
N ASP A 11 2.83 -6.98 4.11
CA ASP A 11 1.37 -7.09 4.19
C ASP A 11 0.71 -6.04 3.30
N ALA A 12 1.28 -4.83 3.24
CA ALA A 12 0.79 -3.78 2.36
C ALA A 12 0.92 -4.19 0.89
N VAL A 13 2.07 -4.77 0.52
CA VAL A 13 2.29 -5.28 -0.85
C VAL A 13 1.25 -6.34 -1.18
N ARG A 14 1.03 -7.28 -0.28
CA ARG A 14 0.08 -8.37 -0.48
C ARG A 14 -1.35 -7.85 -0.65
N ALA A 15 -1.74 -6.89 0.17
CA ALA A 15 -3.06 -6.27 0.08
C ALA A 15 -3.25 -5.58 -1.27
N LEU A 16 -2.24 -4.83 -1.72
CA LEU A 16 -2.30 -4.15 -3.01
C LEU A 16 -2.31 -5.12 -4.18
N GLU A 17 -1.63 -6.26 -4.05
CA GLU A 17 -1.72 -7.32 -5.07
C GLU A 17 -3.15 -7.82 -5.21
N LYS A 18 -3.85 -8.00 -4.10
CA LYS A 18 -5.26 -8.38 -4.12
C LYS A 18 -6.13 -7.33 -4.81
N ALA A 19 -5.72 -6.07 -4.75
CA ALA A 19 -6.44 -4.97 -5.39
C ALA A 19 -6.10 -4.83 -6.88
N GLY A 20 -5.23 -5.68 -7.42
CA GLY A 20 -4.88 -5.65 -8.83
C GLY A 20 -3.54 -4.98 -9.13
N PHE A 21 -2.79 -4.60 -8.11
CA PHE A 21 -1.46 -4.03 -8.31
C PHE A 21 -0.42 -5.15 -8.42
N ARG A 22 0.68 -4.84 -9.08
CA ARG A 22 1.82 -5.76 -9.19
C ARG A 22 3.10 -4.99 -8.91
N VAL A 23 4.11 -5.69 -8.44
CA VAL A 23 5.42 -5.09 -8.18
C VAL A 23 6.09 -4.82 -9.52
N ALA A 24 6.35 -3.55 -9.79
CA ALA A 24 7.04 -3.11 -11.00
C ALA A 24 8.55 -3.00 -10.76
N ARG A 25 8.94 -2.67 -9.52
CA ARG A 25 10.34 -2.45 -9.20
C ARG A 25 10.55 -2.65 -7.71
N GLN A 26 11.67 -3.27 -7.35
CA GLN A 26 12.10 -3.38 -5.96
C GLN A 26 13.51 -2.80 -5.84
N GLY A 27 13.66 -1.86 -4.93
CA GLY A 27 14.92 -1.24 -4.58
C GLY A 27 14.82 -0.79 -3.14
N LYS A 28 15.16 0.45 -2.85
CA LYS A 28 14.96 1.03 -1.52
C LYS A 28 13.47 1.07 -1.17
N HIS A 29 12.62 1.18 -2.18
CA HIS A 29 11.18 1.16 -2.04
C HIS A 29 10.61 0.11 -2.98
N VAL A 30 9.42 -0.38 -2.65
CA VAL A 30 8.67 -1.25 -3.55
C VAL A 30 7.74 -0.36 -4.38
N VAL A 31 7.90 -0.37 -5.69
CA VAL A 31 7.04 0.39 -6.61
C VAL A 31 6.04 -0.59 -7.21
N MET A 32 4.76 -0.28 -7.07
CA MET A 32 3.69 -1.12 -7.58
C MET A 32 2.79 -0.33 -8.52
N THR A 33 2.20 -1.02 -9.49
CA THR A 33 1.30 -0.39 -10.45
C THR A 33 0.20 -1.37 -10.85
N ASP A 34 -0.95 -0.82 -11.20
CA ASP A 34 -2.04 -1.57 -11.82
C ASP A 34 -2.15 -1.28 -13.33
N GLY A 35 -1.18 -0.54 -13.86
CA GLY A 35 -1.19 -0.09 -15.25
C GLY A 35 -1.64 1.36 -15.40
N SER A 36 -2.37 1.90 -14.44
CA SER A 36 -2.86 3.28 -14.46
C SER A 36 -2.28 4.09 -13.31
N ARG A 37 -2.22 3.50 -12.13
CA ARG A 37 -1.74 4.16 -10.92
C ARG A 37 -0.41 3.56 -10.50
N VAL A 38 0.42 4.37 -9.88
CA VAL A 38 1.71 3.94 -9.35
C VAL A 38 1.76 4.31 -7.88
N VAL A 39 2.15 3.36 -7.04
CA VAL A 39 2.34 3.59 -5.62
C VAL A 39 3.73 3.17 -5.21
N THR A 40 4.29 3.84 -4.21
CA THR A 40 5.61 3.55 -3.67
C THR A 40 5.49 3.22 -2.19
N ILE A 41 5.97 2.03 -1.81
CA ILE A 41 5.87 1.53 -0.45
C ILE A 41 7.27 1.50 0.16
N PRO A 42 7.53 2.24 1.25
CA PRO A 42 8.83 2.17 1.90
C PRO A 42 9.07 0.79 2.52
N ARG A 43 10.31 0.33 2.43
CA ARG A 43 10.68 -1.01 2.90
C ARG A 43 11.15 -0.97 4.35
N HIS A 44 10.31 -0.48 5.23
CA HIS A 44 10.56 -0.55 6.65
C HIS A 44 9.28 -0.92 7.39
N ASN A 45 9.42 -1.40 8.58
CA ASN A 45 8.31 -1.92 9.38
C ASN A 45 8.26 -1.24 10.74
N PRO A 46 7.07 -0.82 11.18
CA PRO A 46 5.86 -0.76 10.36
C PRO A 46 5.88 0.46 9.45
N VAL A 47 5.14 0.41 8.36
CA VAL A 47 4.82 1.61 7.57
C VAL A 47 3.82 2.41 8.40
N ASN A 48 4.14 3.65 8.73
CA ASN A 48 3.28 4.40 9.63
C ASN A 48 1.92 4.73 8.99
N ALA A 49 0.94 5.06 9.85
CA ALA A 49 -0.43 5.25 9.42
C ALA A 49 -0.59 6.38 8.39
N ILE A 50 0.17 7.46 8.54
CA ILE A 50 0.10 8.60 7.64
C ILE A 50 0.59 8.20 6.24
N THR A 51 1.74 7.52 6.19
CA THR A 51 2.31 7.03 4.93
C THR A 51 1.36 6.02 4.28
N MET A 52 0.80 5.10 5.06
CA MET A 52 -0.17 4.14 4.53
C MET A 52 -1.40 4.82 3.97
N GLY A 53 -1.91 5.84 4.66
CA GLY A 53 -3.06 6.60 4.17
C GLY A 53 -2.79 7.24 2.81
N ASN A 54 -1.58 7.77 2.61
CA ASN A 54 -1.19 8.35 1.33
C ASN A 54 -1.09 7.30 0.23
N ILE A 55 -0.51 6.14 0.54
CA ILE A 55 -0.39 5.02 -0.40
C ILE A 55 -1.76 4.53 -0.83
N VAL A 56 -2.65 4.33 0.13
CA VAL A 56 -4.02 3.86 -0.13
C VAL A 56 -4.77 4.84 -1.02
N ARG A 57 -4.63 6.13 -0.74
CA ARG A 57 -5.26 7.18 -1.56
C ARG A 57 -4.70 7.18 -2.98
N ASP A 58 -3.39 7.05 -3.13
CA ASP A 58 -2.75 7.01 -4.45
C ASP A 58 -3.16 5.76 -5.23
N ALA A 59 -3.49 4.68 -4.52
CA ALA A 59 -3.99 3.45 -5.13
C ALA A 59 -5.47 3.56 -5.53
N GLY A 60 -6.14 4.65 -5.15
CA GLY A 60 -7.56 4.84 -5.46
C GLY A 60 -8.48 4.07 -4.55
N LEU A 61 -8.00 3.67 -3.38
CA LEU A 61 -8.77 2.89 -2.41
C LEU A 61 -9.16 3.76 -1.23
N THR A 62 -10.22 3.35 -0.53
CA THR A 62 -10.52 3.91 0.78
C THR A 62 -9.76 3.12 1.85
N ASN A 63 -9.62 3.71 3.03
CA ASN A 63 -8.98 3.01 4.15
C ASN A 63 -9.73 1.72 4.49
N GLU A 64 -11.05 1.74 4.39
CA GLU A 64 -11.87 0.58 4.66
C GLU A 64 -11.62 -0.54 3.65
N GLU A 65 -11.56 -0.19 2.37
CA GLU A 65 -11.27 -1.15 1.31
C GLU A 65 -9.91 -1.80 1.51
N PHE A 66 -8.91 -0.99 1.82
CA PHE A 66 -7.56 -1.52 2.05
C PHE A 66 -7.53 -2.44 3.26
N ARG A 67 -8.23 -2.06 4.33
CA ARG A 67 -8.28 -2.86 5.55
C ARG A 67 -8.88 -4.24 5.30
N GLU A 68 -9.86 -4.32 4.43
CA GLU A 68 -10.46 -5.60 4.05
C GLU A 68 -9.50 -6.49 3.25
N LEU A 69 -8.52 -5.89 2.59
CA LEU A 69 -7.53 -6.63 1.82
C LEU A 69 -6.38 -7.14 2.70
N LEU A 70 -6.21 -6.56 3.87
CA LEU A 70 -5.23 -7.05 4.82
C LEU A 70 -5.69 -8.36 5.42
#